data_d10bb5a257d851e84671eec8508a3dc9
#
_entry.id   d10bb5a257d851e84671eec8508a3dc9
#
_cell.length_a   1.000
_cell.length_b   1.000
_cell.length_c   1.000
_cell.angle_alpha   90.00
_cell.angle_beta   90.00
_cell.angle_gamma   90.00
#
_symmetry.space_group_name_H-M   'P 1'
#
loop_
_entity.id
_entity.type
_entity.pdbx_description
1 polymer ?
#
loop_
_entity_poly.entity_id
_entity_poly.type
_entity_poly.pdbx_seq_one_letter_code
_entity_poly.pdbx_strand_id
1 'polypeptide(L)'
;MRIALRRMASTLIALGIAAPIAAAPVLMISIDGLRPADVLDAQHRGLKLPNLEAFLTQGAHAEAVRGVLPTLTYPSHTTLMTGVSPGRHGIGGNLTFDPYNKNQLGWDWYATDIKVATLWDAAHDAGLSTASVHWPVSVGAKVDWNLPQIWRTGTADDRKLLAALSTPNLLPALEQQLGPYADGIDESLAADRTRTRFAVVLMESRKPYFMTTYLTAFDHEQHVSGPDTTQSRAVLEQIDSLVGDLVKASRSAHPDCVIAVVSDHGFLPVQNDVNLYAPFIQAGLVTLKDGVVTDWQAAPWNDGGSAAIVLRDPANAAVRGKVAALLAQLQKDPAYGIDRVIGKAEVMKDGGTPQADWFVLFKKGYEMGLKPGDPMPFPSHYRGMHGYDPALAEMRSTFLIEGKGVQAGKDFGDIDMRDIAPTIAHVLGVKLPQAEGKSLLP
;
A
#
# COMPACT_ATOMS: atom_id res chain seq x y z
N MET A 1 51.11 60.07 -17.78
CA MET A 1 50.91 58.64 -18.05
C MET A 1 50.39 57.98 -16.77
N ARG A 2 49.07 57.80 -16.63
CA ARG A 2 48.42 57.23 -15.44
C ARG A 2 48.00 55.80 -15.75
N ILE A 3 48.59 54.83 -15.05
CA ILE A 3 48.28 53.39 -15.17
C ILE A 3 47.09 53.07 -14.25
N ALA A 4 45.96 52.63 -14.83
CA ALA A 4 44.76 52.18 -14.07
C ALA A 4 44.91 50.70 -13.74
N LEU A 5 45.05 50.38 -12.46
CA LEU A 5 44.91 48.97 -11.96
C LEU A 5 43.43 48.54 -11.93
N ARG A 6 43.08 47.59 -12.78
CA ARG A 6 41.83 46.87 -12.68
C ARG A 6 41.94 45.78 -11.60
N ARG A 7 41.15 45.90 -10.54
CA ARG A 7 40.96 44.81 -9.56
C ARG A 7 39.98 43.80 -10.15
N MET A 8 40.46 42.60 -10.42
CA MET A 8 39.58 41.43 -10.66
C MET A 8 39.01 40.91 -9.33
N ALA A 9 37.71 41.01 -9.15
CA ALA A 9 37.03 40.35 -8.04
C ALA A 9 36.76 38.89 -8.45
N SER A 10 37.44 37.95 -7.80
CA SER A 10 37.18 36.52 -7.95
C SER A 10 36.00 36.15 -7.06
N THR A 11 34.88 35.87 -7.65
CA THR A 11 33.69 35.30 -6.94
C THR A 11 33.95 33.80 -6.70
N LEU A 12 34.28 33.42 -5.49
CA LEU A 12 34.29 32.02 -5.08
C LEU A 12 32.82 31.51 -4.98
N ILE A 13 32.43 30.69 -5.93
CA ILE A 13 31.19 29.87 -5.80
C ILE A 13 31.54 28.74 -4.86
N ALA A 14 31.08 28.83 -3.62
CA ALA A 14 31.10 27.69 -2.68
C ALA A 14 30.09 26.67 -3.15
N LEU A 15 30.55 25.61 -3.84
CA LEU A 15 29.77 24.37 -3.98
C LEU A 15 29.65 23.77 -2.58
N GLY A 16 28.48 23.92 -1.98
CA GLY A 16 28.10 23.18 -0.77
C GLY A 16 28.02 21.69 -1.11
N ILE A 17 29.07 20.95 -0.80
CA ILE A 17 29.01 19.48 -0.78
C ILE A 17 28.08 19.13 0.40
N ALA A 18 26.86 18.70 0.12
CA ALA A 18 25.99 18.12 1.12
C ALA A 18 26.72 16.94 1.76
N ALA A 19 26.94 16.99 3.07
CA ALA A 19 27.50 15.86 3.80
C ALA A 19 26.54 14.67 3.69
N PRO A 20 27.03 13.44 3.45
CA PRO A 20 26.17 12.27 3.42
C PRO A 20 25.41 12.16 4.74
N ILE A 21 24.10 11.88 4.67
CA ILE A 21 23.28 11.65 5.85
C ILE A 21 23.90 10.46 6.60
N ALA A 22 24.30 10.67 7.84
CA ALA A 22 24.74 9.57 8.69
C ALA A 22 23.52 8.65 8.94
N ALA A 23 23.67 7.34 8.72
CA ALA A 23 22.62 6.35 8.91
C ALA A 23 21.87 6.56 10.24
N ALA A 24 20.57 6.38 10.23
CA ALA A 24 19.69 6.58 11.39
C ALA A 24 18.64 5.45 11.49
N PRO A 25 18.18 5.11 12.71
CA PRO A 25 17.03 4.24 12.88
C PRO A 25 15.79 4.79 12.20
N VAL A 26 14.92 3.90 11.72
CA VAL A 26 13.69 4.29 11.03
C VAL A 26 12.48 3.59 11.61
N LEU A 27 11.42 4.36 11.91
CA LEU A 27 10.06 3.87 12.08
C LEU A 27 9.23 4.25 10.86
N MET A 28 8.66 3.26 10.18
CA MET A 28 7.75 3.46 9.05
C MET A 28 6.33 3.06 9.46
N ILE A 29 5.42 4.01 9.49
CA ILE A 29 4.01 3.85 9.87
C ILE A 29 3.19 3.93 8.60
N SER A 30 2.43 2.88 8.28
CA SER A 30 1.43 2.94 7.20
C SER A 30 0.05 3.21 7.78
N ILE A 31 -0.68 4.14 7.19
CA ILE A 31 -2.09 4.41 7.44
C ILE A 31 -2.83 4.11 6.15
N ASP A 32 -3.65 3.06 6.17
CA ASP A 32 -4.39 2.59 5.00
C ASP A 32 -5.38 3.65 4.50
N GLY A 33 -5.37 3.89 3.19
CA GLY A 33 -6.32 4.78 2.54
C GLY A 33 -6.18 6.28 2.89
N LEU A 34 -5.02 6.73 3.43
CA LEU A 34 -4.78 8.13 3.80
C LEU A 34 -4.44 8.97 2.56
N ARG A 35 -5.34 9.87 2.17
CA ARG A 35 -5.14 10.79 1.06
C ARG A 35 -4.31 12.00 1.48
N PRO A 36 -3.54 12.62 0.57
CA PRO A 36 -2.77 13.84 0.87
C PRO A 36 -3.65 14.96 1.45
N ALA A 37 -4.82 15.20 0.86
CA ALA A 37 -5.75 16.24 1.31
C ALA A 37 -6.28 16.03 2.74
N ASP A 38 -6.26 14.80 3.27
CA ASP A 38 -6.67 14.53 4.64
C ASP A 38 -5.71 15.17 5.65
N VAL A 39 -4.43 15.34 5.28
CA VAL A 39 -3.41 15.98 6.12
C VAL A 39 -3.13 17.42 5.68
N LEU A 40 -2.90 17.65 4.38
CA LEU A 40 -2.50 18.96 3.85
C LEU A 40 -3.61 20.01 4.01
N ASP A 41 -4.89 19.59 3.91
CA ASP A 41 -6.06 20.44 4.05
C ASP A 41 -6.84 20.18 5.37
N ALA A 42 -6.24 19.54 6.35
CA ALA A 42 -6.89 19.08 7.58
C ALA A 42 -7.72 20.16 8.25
N GLN A 43 -7.15 21.36 8.42
CA GLN A 43 -7.82 22.50 9.07
C GLN A 43 -9.04 22.99 8.27
N HIS A 44 -8.94 23.13 6.95
CA HIS A 44 -10.06 23.52 6.08
C HIS A 44 -11.17 22.46 6.08
N ARG A 45 -10.82 21.21 6.28
CA ARG A 45 -11.74 20.07 6.34
C ARG A 45 -12.30 19.85 7.75
N GLY A 46 -11.86 20.65 8.74
CA GLY A 46 -12.29 20.56 10.14
C GLY A 46 -11.77 19.33 10.86
N LEU A 47 -10.64 18.75 10.42
CA LEU A 47 -9.93 17.63 11.05
C LEU A 47 -8.94 18.16 12.09
N LYS A 48 -8.75 17.40 13.16
CA LYS A 48 -7.79 17.68 14.24
C LYS A 48 -6.71 16.61 14.23
N LEU A 49 -5.63 16.87 13.51
CA LEU A 49 -4.53 15.93 13.27
C LEU A 49 -3.18 16.50 13.74
N PRO A 50 -3.03 16.90 15.03
CA PRO A 50 -1.85 17.62 15.51
C PRO A 50 -0.55 16.84 15.32
N ASN A 51 -0.57 15.50 15.35
CA ASN A 51 0.62 14.68 15.19
C ASN A 51 1.03 14.55 13.72
N LEU A 52 0.07 14.35 12.81
CA LEU A 52 0.33 14.31 11.36
C LEU A 52 0.67 15.70 10.80
N GLU A 53 -0.03 16.76 11.23
CA GLU A 53 0.27 18.15 10.83
C GLU A 53 1.66 18.60 11.28
N ALA A 54 2.19 18.05 12.37
CA ALA A 54 3.55 18.37 12.85
C ALA A 54 4.62 18.04 11.79
N PHE A 55 4.45 16.97 11.00
CA PHE A 55 5.37 16.60 9.92
C PHE A 55 5.48 17.68 8.83
N LEU A 56 4.43 18.48 8.61
CA LEU A 56 4.43 19.54 7.59
C LEU A 56 5.40 20.67 7.94
N THR A 57 5.63 20.91 9.22
CA THR A 57 6.47 22.00 9.70
C THR A 57 7.81 21.54 10.28
N GLN A 58 7.84 20.36 10.92
CA GLN A 58 9.03 19.79 11.56
C GLN A 58 9.79 18.83 10.65
N GLY A 59 9.12 18.29 9.62
CA GLY A 59 9.63 17.33 8.65
C GLY A 59 9.48 17.80 7.21
N ALA A 60 9.34 16.83 6.33
CA ALA A 60 9.10 17.03 4.90
C ALA A 60 7.88 16.20 4.47
N HIS A 61 7.25 16.59 3.37
CA HIS A 61 6.07 15.90 2.82
C HIS A 61 6.09 15.90 1.30
N ALA A 62 5.33 14.99 0.70
CA ALA A 62 4.96 15.07 -0.69
C ALA A 62 3.61 15.77 -0.83
N GLU A 63 3.44 16.60 -1.87
CA GLU A 63 2.13 17.13 -2.24
C GLU A 63 1.17 15.99 -2.61
N ALA A 64 1.68 14.97 -3.32
CA ALA A 64 0.95 13.76 -3.65
C ALA A 64 1.91 12.61 -3.96
N VAL A 65 1.50 11.38 -3.68
CA VAL A 65 2.22 10.16 -4.07
C VAL A 65 1.43 9.44 -5.15
N ARG A 66 2.02 9.28 -6.32
CA ARG A 66 1.44 8.47 -7.38
C ARG A 66 1.60 6.98 -7.04
N GLY A 67 0.47 6.29 -6.88
CA GLY A 67 0.41 4.84 -6.62
C GLY A 67 0.78 3.98 -7.83
N VAL A 68 0.70 2.66 -7.63
CA VAL A 68 0.97 1.63 -8.64
C VAL A 68 -0.32 1.07 -9.23
N LEU A 69 -0.23 0.23 -10.26
CA LEU A 69 -1.37 -0.45 -10.88
C LEU A 69 -1.38 -1.94 -10.45
N PRO A 70 -2.44 -2.40 -9.76
CA PRO A 70 -3.59 -1.64 -9.24
C PRO A 70 -3.27 -0.84 -7.96
N THR A 71 -4.10 0.17 -7.63
CA THR A 71 -4.00 0.96 -6.39
C THR A 71 -4.63 0.20 -5.23
N LEU A 72 -3.99 -0.91 -4.86
CA LEU A 72 -4.43 -1.84 -3.82
C LEU A 72 -3.40 -1.98 -2.70
N THR A 73 -3.86 -2.40 -1.54
CA THR A 73 -3.08 -2.51 -0.30
C THR A 73 -1.80 -3.34 -0.47
N TYR A 74 -1.89 -4.60 -0.92
CA TYR A 74 -0.75 -5.52 -0.96
C TYR A 74 0.27 -5.16 -2.05
N PRO A 75 -0.14 -4.85 -3.30
CA PRO A 75 0.78 -4.33 -4.31
C PRO A 75 1.50 -3.06 -3.88
N SER A 76 0.77 -2.10 -3.29
CA SER A 76 1.34 -0.82 -2.85
C SER A 76 2.30 -1.00 -1.68
N HIS A 77 1.92 -1.76 -0.62
CA HIS A 77 2.82 -2.02 0.51
C HIS A 77 4.09 -2.77 0.08
N THR A 78 3.98 -3.68 -0.91
CA THR A 78 5.17 -4.33 -1.47
C THR A 78 6.05 -3.34 -2.24
N THR A 79 5.46 -2.40 -2.98
CA THR A 79 6.21 -1.31 -3.62
C THR A 79 6.89 -0.40 -2.60
N LEU A 80 6.20 -0.04 -1.50
CA LEU A 80 6.77 0.73 -0.39
C LEU A 80 7.98 0.05 0.27
N MET A 81 8.06 -1.29 0.19
CA MET A 81 9.17 -2.07 0.75
C MET A 81 10.26 -2.42 -0.25
N THR A 82 10.01 -2.30 -1.55
CA THR A 82 10.93 -2.78 -2.60
C THR A 82 11.41 -1.68 -3.56
N GLY A 83 10.64 -0.61 -3.70
CA GLY A 83 10.89 0.46 -4.68
C GLY A 83 10.70 0.04 -6.13
N VAL A 84 10.00 -1.07 -6.39
CA VAL A 84 9.69 -1.53 -7.75
C VAL A 84 8.19 -1.72 -7.95
N SER A 85 7.77 -1.77 -9.20
CA SER A 85 6.37 -1.94 -9.60
C SER A 85 5.85 -3.38 -9.37
N PRO A 86 4.50 -3.59 -9.27
CA PRO A 86 3.86 -4.90 -9.13
C PRO A 86 4.32 -5.94 -10.15
N GLY A 87 4.53 -5.53 -11.38
CA GLY A 87 5.05 -6.40 -12.44
C GLY A 87 6.44 -6.98 -12.15
N ARG A 88 7.24 -6.31 -11.31
CA ARG A 88 8.58 -6.77 -10.93
C ARG A 88 8.62 -7.47 -9.58
N HIS A 89 7.91 -6.95 -8.56
CA HIS A 89 7.93 -7.62 -7.26
C HIS A 89 6.99 -8.82 -7.18
N GLY A 90 6.03 -8.97 -8.09
CA GLY A 90 5.23 -10.18 -8.26
C GLY A 90 3.90 -10.21 -7.50
N ILE A 91 3.62 -9.27 -6.61
CA ILE A 91 2.35 -9.15 -5.90
C ILE A 91 1.42 -8.29 -6.76
N GLY A 92 0.44 -8.94 -7.41
CA GLY A 92 -0.39 -8.31 -8.44
C GLY A 92 -1.78 -7.89 -8.00
N GLY A 93 -2.21 -8.28 -6.79
CA GLY A 93 -3.51 -7.96 -6.21
C GLY A 93 -3.49 -8.19 -4.70
N ASN A 94 -4.59 -7.93 -4.00
CA ASN A 94 -4.75 -8.33 -2.60
C ASN A 94 -4.98 -9.85 -2.51
N LEU A 95 -5.87 -10.35 -3.37
CA LEU A 95 -6.18 -11.77 -3.51
C LEU A 95 -5.31 -12.39 -4.60
N THR A 96 -4.88 -13.63 -4.41
CA THR A 96 -4.23 -14.40 -5.46
C THR A 96 -5.21 -14.65 -6.62
N PHE A 97 -4.71 -14.68 -7.87
CA PHE A 97 -5.53 -15.07 -9.02
C PHE A 97 -5.90 -16.55 -8.94
N ASP A 98 -7.15 -16.84 -8.58
CA ASP A 98 -7.64 -18.20 -8.36
C ASP A 98 -9.08 -18.40 -8.87
N PRO A 99 -9.29 -18.54 -10.18
CA PRO A 99 -10.63 -18.71 -10.75
C PRO A 99 -11.38 -19.93 -10.22
N TYR A 100 -10.68 -20.97 -9.78
CA TYR A 100 -11.28 -22.18 -9.20
C TYR A 100 -11.56 -22.09 -7.69
N ASN A 101 -11.18 -20.97 -7.07
CA ASN A 101 -11.27 -20.77 -5.61
C ASN A 101 -10.62 -21.90 -4.78
N LYS A 102 -9.52 -22.48 -5.28
CA LYS A 102 -8.75 -23.51 -4.55
C LYS A 102 -8.09 -22.95 -3.31
N ASN A 103 -7.67 -21.69 -3.38
CA ASN A 103 -7.04 -20.96 -2.30
C ASN A 103 -8.08 -20.31 -1.35
N GLN A 104 -9.39 -20.54 -1.55
CA GLN A 104 -10.47 -20.07 -0.68
C GLN A 104 -10.36 -18.56 -0.37
N LEU A 105 -10.27 -17.71 -1.42
CA LEU A 105 -10.05 -16.28 -1.34
C LEU A 105 -8.77 -15.92 -0.55
N GLY A 106 -7.72 -16.70 -0.73
CA GLY A 106 -6.43 -16.46 -0.09
C GLY A 106 -5.77 -15.17 -0.59
N TRP A 107 -5.26 -14.40 0.36
CA TRP A 107 -4.49 -13.18 0.09
C TRP A 107 -3.01 -13.50 -0.15
N ASP A 108 -2.27 -12.53 -0.65
CA ASP A 108 -0.82 -12.64 -0.88
C ASP A 108 -0.03 -12.38 0.41
N TRP A 109 -0.24 -13.20 1.48
CA TRP A 109 0.37 -12.98 2.79
C TRP A 109 1.88 -13.21 2.87
N TYR A 110 2.44 -14.03 1.94
CA TYR A 110 3.78 -14.61 2.12
C TYR A 110 4.87 -13.77 1.49
N ALA A 111 5.87 -13.39 2.28
CA ALA A 111 7.04 -12.66 1.79
C ALA A 111 7.85 -13.45 0.75
N THR A 112 7.74 -14.79 0.73
CA THR A 112 8.37 -15.65 -0.28
C THR A 112 7.82 -15.44 -1.69
N ASP A 113 6.65 -14.83 -1.84
CA ASP A 113 6.05 -14.52 -3.14
C ASP A 113 6.62 -13.23 -3.74
N ILE A 114 7.31 -12.41 -2.93
CA ILE A 114 8.03 -11.22 -3.39
C ILE A 114 9.30 -11.64 -4.12
N LYS A 115 9.42 -11.25 -5.40
CA LYS A 115 10.51 -11.70 -6.31
C LYS A 115 11.78 -10.87 -6.23
N VAL A 116 11.81 -9.83 -5.44
CA VAL A 116 12.96 -8.91 -5.27
C VAL A 116 13.23 -8.65 -3.80
N ALA A 117 14.43 -8.19 -3.46
CA ALA A 117 14.77 -7.88 -2.07
C ALA A 117 13.91 -6.73 -1.53
N THR A 118 13.53 -6.83 -0.24
CA THR A 118 12.79 -5.81 0.49
C THR A 118 13.73 -4.94 1.32
N LEU A 119 13.22 -3.86 1.90
CA LEU A 119 13.94 -3.08 2.93
C LEU A 119 14.32 -3.96 4.14
N TRP A 120 13.50 -4.95 4.50
CA TRP A 120 13.84 -5.90 5.57
C TRP A 120 15.04 -6.76 5.19
N ASP A 121 15.07 -7.29 3.95
CA ASP A 121 16.24 -8.06 3.47
C ASP A 121 17.50 -7.19 3.50
N ALA A 122 17.43 -5.97 2.99
CA ALA A 122 18.57 -5.07 2.95
C ALA A 122 19.07 -4.66 4.35
N ALA A 123 18.14 -4.43 5.30
CA ALA A 123 18.47 -4.15 6.69
C ALA A 123 19.10 -5.37 7.38
N HIS A 124 18.51 -6.56 7.23
CA HIS A 124 19.02 -7.82 7.77
C HIS A 124 20.43 -8.11 7.25
N ASP A 125 20.65 -8.01 5.93
CA ASP A 125 21.96 -8.27 5.31
C ASP A 125 23.04 -7.27 5.76
N ALA A 126 22.63 -6.08 6.20
CA ALA A 126 23.50 -5.06 6.81
C ALA A 126 23.71 -5.29 8.34
N GLY A 127 23.09 -6.31 8.94
CA GLY A 127 23.15 -6.59 10.37
C GLY A 127 22.34 -5.63 11.23
N LEU A 128 21.38 -4.92 10.65
CA LEU A 128 20.47 -4.02 11.38
C LEU A 128 19.31 -4.83 11.96
N SER A 129 18.96 -4.55 13.22
CA SER A 129 17.82 -5.21 13.86
C SER A 129 16.48 -4.68 13.33
N THR A 130 15.52 -5.59 13.12
CA THR A 130 14.27 -5.29 12.44
C THR A 130 13.04 -5.72 13.24
N ALA A 131 11.95 -4.96 13.15
CA ALA A 131 10.65 -5.34 13.70
C ALA A 131 9.52 -5.03 12.72
N SER A 132 8.44 -5.80 12.79
CA SER A 132 7.25 -5.57 11.99
C SER A 132 5.99 -5.93 12.77
N VAL A 133 4.99 -5.05 12.74
CA VAL A 133 3.68 -5.29 13.35
C VAL A 133 2.60 -5.09 12.30
N HIS A 134 1.95 -6.17 11.96
CA HIS A 134 0.79 -6.22 11.07
C HIS A 134 1.03 -5.76 9.62
N TRP A 135 2.27 -5.66 9.16
CA TRP A 135 2.56 -5.23 7.78
C TRP A 135 2.11 -6.29 6.75
N PRO A 136 1.47 -5.88 5.63
CA PRO A 136 1.08 -6.79 4.55
C PRO A 136 2.27 -7.54 3.95
N VAL A 137 2.02 -8.76 3.43
CA VAL A 137 3.02 -9.62 2.77
C VAL A 137 4.26 -9.88 3.65
N SER A 138 4.08 -9.98 4.96
CA SER A 138 5.20 -10.13 5.92
C SER A 138 5.35 -11.53 6.51
N VAL A 139 4.46 -12.48 6.17
CA VAL A 139 4.60 -13.86 6.64
C VAL A 139 5.88 -14.48 6.09
N GLY A 140 6.78 -14.89 6.99
CA GLY A 140 8.08 -15.46 6.63
C GLY A 140 9.13 -14.45 6.15
N ALA A 141 8.89 -13.14 6.29
CA ALA A 141 9.89 -12.11 6.03
C ALA A 141 11.10 -12.24 6.96
N LYS A 142 12.29 -11.83 6.51
CA LYS A 142 13.52 -11.77 7.32
C LYS A 142 13.47 -10.61 8.30
N VAL A 143 12.62 -10.74 9.31
CA VAL A 143 12.41 -9.76 10.38
C VAL A 143 12.68 -10.41 11.72
N ASP A 144 13.48 -9.78 12.59
CA ASP A 144 13.86 -10.34 13.88
C ASP A 144 12.65 -10.48 14.82
N TRP A 145 11.77 -9.49 14.84
CA TRP A 145 10.53 -9.47 15.65
C TRP A 145 9.34 -9.17 14.78
N ASN A 146 8.69 -10.23 14.27
CA ASN A 146 7.56 -10.14 13.35
C ASN A 146 6.24 -10.62 13.98
N LEU A 147 5.23 -9.76 13.97
CA LEU A 147 3.82 -10.08 14.18
C LEU A 147 3.13 -9.84 12.84
N PRO A 148 3.05 -10.84 11.93
CA PRO A 148 2.59 -10.65 10.57
C PRO A 148 1.08 -10.42 10.49
N GLN A 149 0.62 -9.82 9.40
CA GLN A 149 -0.78 -9.83 9.03
C GLN A 149 -1.12 -11.20 8.41
N ILE A 150 -2.04 -11.94 9.02
CA ILE A 150 -2.47 -13.25 8.53
C ILE A 150 -3.83 -13.64 9.11
N TRP A 151 -4.67 -14.21 8.28
CA TRP A 151 -5.92 -14.89 8.62
C TRP A 151 -6.24 -15.92 7.54
N ARG A 152 -7.15 -16.83 7.79
CA ARG A 152 -7.62 -17.82 6.80
C ARG A 152 -9.09 -18.13 6.92
N THR A 153 -9.59 -18.21 8.15
CA THR A 153 -10.91 -18.76 8.44
C THR A 153 -11.89 -17.71 8.99
N GLY A 154 -11.40 -16.59 9.49
CA GLY A 154 -12.18 -15.62 10.26
C GLY A 154 -12.70 -16.19 11.59
N THR A 155 -12.03 -17.22 12.11
CA THR A 155 -12.40 -17.90 13.38
C THR A 155 -11.24 -17.84 14.38
N ALA A 156 -11.51 -18.31 15.61
CA ALA A 156 -10.49 -18.40 16.67
C ALA A 156 -9.25 -19.25 16.29
N ASP A 157 -9.32 -20.08 15.25
CA ASP A 157 -8.17 -20.84 14.78
C ASP A 157 -7.11 -19.96 14.11
N ASP A 158 -7.49 -18.79 13.60
CA ASP A 158 -6.54 -17.81 13.04
C ASP A 158 -5.55 -17.29 14.08
N ARG A 159 -5.92 -17.26 15.36
CA ARG A 159 -4.97 -16.93 16.44
C ARG A 159 -3.84 -17.95 16.57
N LYS A 160 -4.12 -19.24 16.37
CA LYS A 160 -3.10 -20.30 16.35
C LYS A 160 -2.17 -20.12 15.17
N LEU A 161 -2.74 -19.75 14.02
CA LEU A 161 -1.98 -19.48 12.80
C LEU A 161 -1.07 -18.26 12.99
N LEU A 162 -1.60 -17.16 13.51
CA LEU A 162 -0.82 -15.96 13.82
C LEU A 162 0.32 -16.26 14.79
N ALA A 163 0.04 -17.00 15.88
CA ALA A 163 1.07 -17.38 16.85
C ALA A 163 2.18 -18.25 16.22
N ALA A 164 1.81 -19.19 15.33
CA ALA A 164 2.76 -20.08 14.65
C ALA A 164 3.63 -19.37 13.62
N LEU A 165 3.12 -18.31 12.99
CA LEU A 165 3.81 -17.55 11.93
C LEU A 165 4.48 -16.27 12.43
N SER A 166 4.26 -15.89 13.68
CA SER A 166 5.03 -14.84 14.37
C SER A 166 6.42 -15.34 14.73
N THR A 167 7.35 -14.42 15.01
CA THR A 167 8.65 -14.78 15.58
C THR A 167 8.45 -15.67 16.81
N PRO A 168 9.16 -16.81 16.94
CA PRO A 168 8.97 -17.76 18.03
C PRO A 168 8.96 -17.11 19.41
N ASN A 169 7.94 -17.42 20.22
CA ASN A 169 7.69 -16.89 21.57
C ASN A 169 7.40 -15.39 21.68
N LEU A 170 7.43 -14.63 20.59
CA LEU A 170 7.21 -13.18 20.63
C LEU A 170 5.77 -12.84 21.03
N LEU A 171 4.79 -13.38 20.31
CA LEU A 171 3.38 -13.08 20.59
C LEU A 171 2.95 -13.50 22.00
N PRO A 172 3.20 -14.74 22.48
CA PRO A 172 2.86 -15.12 23.85
C PRO A 172 3.51 -14.25 24.92
N ALA A 173 4.78 -13.84 24.74
CA ALA A 173 5.48 -12.99 25.69
C ALA A 173 4.88 -11.58 25.79
N LEU A 174 4.47 -11.01 24.66
CA LEU A 174 3.80 -9.71 24.63
C LEU A 174 2.37 -9.79 25.18
N GLU A 175 1.63 -10.86 24.87
CA GLU A 175 0.27 -11.06 25.41
C GLU A 175 0.23 -11.24 26.92
N GLN A 176 1.26 -11.82 27.53
CA GLN A 176 1.41 -11.86 28.99
C GLN A 176 1.41 -10.46 29.61
N GLN A 177 2.00 -9.50 28.93
CA GLN A 177 2.13 -8.12 29.42
C GLN A 177 0.93 -7.24 29.06
N LEU A 178 0.38 -7.41 27.86
CA LEU A 178 -0.56 -6.48 27.22
C LEU A 178 -2.00 -7.01 27.13
N GLY A 179 -2.21 -8.30 27.40
CA GLY A 179 -3.45 -8.99 27.07
C GLY A 179 -3.49 -9.43 25.59
N PRO A 180 -4.63 -9.96 25.13
CA PRO A 180 -4.75 -10.55 23.80
C PRO A 180 -4.42 -9.55 22.67
N TYR A 181 -3.69 -10.03 21.66
CA TYR A 181 -3.48 -9.31 20.40
C TYR A 181 -4.75 -9.34 19.53
N ALA A 182 -4.89 -8.38 18.63
CA ALA A 182 -5.99 -8.33 17.68
C ALA A 182 -5.88 -9.45 16.63
N ASP A 183 -7.02 -9.99 16.21
CA ASP A 183 -7.06 -10.96 15.12
C ASP A 183 -6.60 -10.33 13.79
N GLY A 184 -6.04 -11.16 12.89
CA GLY A 184 -5.45 -10.68 11.66
C GLY A 184 -6.43 -10.02 10.69
N ILE A 185 -7.72 -10.42 10.76
CA ILE A 185 -8.80 -9.85 9.95
C ILE A 185 -9.52 -8.66 10.61
N ASP A 186 -9.25 -8.39 11.88
CA ASP A 186 -9.89 -7.29 12.61
C ASP A 186 -9.27 -5.95 12.17
N GLU A 187 -10.03 -5.18 11.41
CA GLU A 187 -9.67 -3.85 10.90
C GLU A 187 -10.29 -2.71 11.72
N SER A 188 -10.81 -3.02 12.91
CA SER A 188 -11.40 -2.02 13.78
C SER A 188 -10.37 -1.06 14.41
N LEU A 189 -10.83 0.11 14.82
CA LEU A 189 -10.00 1.04 15.61
C LEU A 189 -9.52 0.42 16.94
N ALA A 190 -10.27 -0.51 17.52
CA ALA A 190 -9.85 -1.26 18.72
C ALA A 190 -8.66 -2.18 18.43
N ALA A 191 -8.65 -2.80 17.25
CA ALA A 191 -7.52 -3.59 16.78
C ALA A 191 -6.27 -2.72 16.56
N ASP A 192 -6.41 -1.57 15.92
CA ASP A 192 -5.28 -0.63 15.73
C ASP A 192 -4.72 -0.09 17.04
N ARG A 193 -5.57 0.20 18.03
CA ARG A 193 -5.11 0.53 19.38
C ARG A 193 -4.30 -0.61 20.02
N THR A 194 -4.74 -1.84 19.81
CA THR A 194 -4.03 -3.02 20.32
C THR A 194 -2.70 -3.18 19.60
N ARG A 195 -2.67 -3.13 18.26
CA ARG A 195 -1.44 -3.20 17.45
C ARG A 195 -0.44 -2.12 17.83
N THR A 196 -0.92 -0.88 18.03
CA THR A 196 -0.09 0.25 18.48
C THR A 196 0.56 -0.04 19.83
N ARG A 197 -0.18 -0.54 20.84
CA ARG A 197 0.40 -0.90 22.15
C ARG A 197 1.50 -1.95 22.03
N PHE A 198 1.29 -2.96 21.18
CA PHE A 198 2.30 -3.99 20.91
C PHE A 198 3.52 -3.41 20.21
N ALA A 199 3.32 -2.53 19.22
CA ALA A 199 4.39 -1.84 18.53
C ALA A 199 5.21 -0.95 19.46
N VAL A 200 4.55 -0.18 20.36
CA VAL A 200 5.19 0.67 21.37
C VAL A 200 6.07 -0.17 22.30
N VAL A 201 5.54 -1.25 22.88
CA VAL A 201 6.32 -2.12 23.80
C VAL A 201 7.48 -2.79 23.05
N LEU A 202 7.28 -3.21 21.80
CA LEU A 202 8.33 -3.79 20.99
C LEU A 202 9.44 -2.77 20.69
N MET A 203 9.06 -1.54 20.32
CA MET A 203 9.97 -0.42 20.09
C MET A 203 10.81 -0.12 21.35
N GLU A 204 10.20 0.02 22.52
CA GLU A 204 10.86 0.38 23.77
C GLU A 204 11.75 -0.74 24.31
N SER A 205 11.29 -2.01 24.22
CA SER A 205 12.00 -3.16 24.80
C SER A 205 13.09 -3.73 23.91
N ARG A 206 12.93 -3.68 22.58
CA ARG A 206 13.84 -4.27 21.59
C ARG A 206 14.71 -3.26 20.86
N LYS A 207 14.23 -2.00 20.78
CA LYS A 207 14.90 -0.89 20.09
C LYS A 207 15.35 -1.27 18.68
N PRO A 208 14.43 -1.77 17.81
CA PRO A 208 14.80 -2.15 16.45
C PRO A 208 15.36 -0.95 15.68
N TYR A 209 16.35 -1.20 14.84
CA TYR A 209 16.93 -0.14 14.00
C TYR A 209 15.99 0.23 12.83
N PHE A 210 15.23 -0.75 12.31
CA PHE A 210 14.17 -0.54 11.34
C PHE A 210 12.89 -1.21 11.81
N MET A 211 11.82 -0.45 11.92
CA MET A 211 10.51 -0.97 12.29
C MET A 211 9.43 -0.51 11.33
N THR A 212 8.52 -1.43 10.99
CA THR A 212 7.30 -1.16 10.22
C THR A 212 6.07 -1.46 11.07
N THR A 213 5.02 -0.65 10.94
CA THR A 213 3.71 -0.90 11.55
C THR A 213 2.60 -0.38 10.64
N TYR A 214 1.43 -1.02 10.68
CA TYR A 214 0.33 -0.75 9.78
C TYR A 214 -0.99 -0.60 10.53
N LEU A 215 -1.74 0.45 10.23
CA LEU A 215 -3.01 0.86 10.81
C LEU A 215 -4.09 0.80 9.73
N THR A 216 -5.15 0.02 9.96
CA THR A 216 -6.15 -0.37 8.96
C THR A 216 -7.50 0.30 9.12
N ALA A 217 -7.81 0.81 10.32
CA ALA A 217 -9.17 1.21 10.68
C ALA A 217 -9.73 2.37 9.85
N PHE A 218 -8.87 3.23 9.30
CA PHE A 218 -9.33 4.35 8.49
C PHE A 218 -9.85 3.89 7.12
N ASP A 219 -9.13 3.00 6.45
CA ASP A 219 -9.59 2.35 5.21
C ASP A 219 -10.91 1.61 5.43
N HIS A 220 -10.96 0.74 6.45
CA HIS A 220 -12.16 -0.01 6.78
C HIS A 220 -13.39 0.91 6.98
N GLU A 221 -13.24 2.00 7.74
CA GLU A 221 -14.33 2.94 7.96
C GLU A 221 -14.73 3.65 6.65
N GLN A 222 -13.77 3.96 5.76
CA GLN A 222 -14.10 4.53 4.45
C GLN A 222 -14.86 3.54 3.56
N HIS A 223 -14.59 2.25 3.66
CA HIS A 223 -15.41 1.22 3.01
C HIS A 223 -16.84 1.18 3.56
N VAL A 224 -17.01 1.26 4.87
CA VAL A 224 -18.31 1.12 5.55
C VAL A 224 -19.17 2.37 5.42
N SER A 225 -18.64 3.52 5.72
CA SER A 225 -19.38 4.80 5.79
C SER A 225 -19.13 5.73 4.59
N GLY A 226 -18.07 5.50 3.84
CA GLY A 226 -17.59 6.34 2.76
C GLY A 226 -16.50 7.33 3.20
N PRO A 227 -15.68 7.79 2.26
CA PRO A 227 -14.72 8.85 2.53
C PRO A 227 -15.45 10.17 2.86
N ASP A 228 -14.80 11.03 3.64
CA ASP A 228 -15.27 12.37 4.03
C ASP A 228 -16.50 12.41 4.96
N THR A 229 -16.93 11.29 5.50
CA THR A 229 -18.04 11.24 6.47
C THR A 229 -17.58 11.66 7.87
N THR A 230 -18.53 11.96 8.75
CA THR A 230 -18.23 12.24 10.16
C THR A 230 -17.55 11.04 10.83
N GLN A 231 -17.96 9.83 10.48
CA GLN A 231 -17.41 8.58 11.02
C GLN A 231 -15.95 8.39 10.59
N SER A 232 -15.66 8.46 9.29
CA SER A 232 -14.28 8.30 8.79
C SER A 232 -13.34 9.38 9.34
N ARG A 233 -13.80 10.62 9.47
CA ARG A 233 -13.04 11.71 10.10
C ARG A 233 -12.74 11.44 11.57
N ALA A 234 -13.73 10.97 12.33
CA ALA A 234 -13.53 10.63 13.74
C ALA A 234 -12.53 9.48 13.94
N VAL A 235 -12.53 8.48 13.04
CA VAL A 235 -11.52 7.41 13.06
C VAL A 235 -10.13 7.98 12.76
N LEU A 236 -9.98 8.84 11.74
CA LEU A 236 -8.69 9.43 11.41
C LEU A 236 -8.10 10.27 12.57
N GLU A 237 -8.92 11.05 13.29
CA GLU A 237 -8.49 11.79 14.48
C GLU A 237 -7.99 10.85 15.60
N GLN A 238 -8.56 9.66 15.72
CA GLN A 238 -8.06 8.66 16.68
C GLN A 238 -6.76 8.01 16.18
N ILE A 239 -6.64 7.74 14.88
CA ILE A 239 -5.39 7.26 14.26
C ILE A 239 -4.25 8.26 14.46
N ASP A 240 -4.50 9.57 14.33
CA ASP A 240 -3.52 10.60 14.61
C ASP A 240 -2.95 10.49 16.03
N SER A 241 -3.81 10.18 17.02
CA SER A 241 -3.36 9.95 18.39
C SER A 241 -2.45 8.73 18.51
N LEU A 242 -2.76 7.63 17.78
CA LEU A 242 -1.92 6.44 17.75
C LEU A 242 -0.56 6.73 17.09
N VAL A 243 -0.54 7.54 16.05
CA VAL A 243 0.71 8.04 15.44
C VAL A 243 1.54 8.79 16.50
N GLY A 244 0.93 9.65 17.31
CA GLY A 244 1.59 10.35 18.41
C GLY A 244 2.26 9.40 19.41
N ASP A 245 1.58 8.32 19.79
CA ASP A 245 2.14 7.30 20.69
C ASP A 245 3.35 6.58 20.06
N LEU A 246 3.26 6.21 18.79
CA LEU A 246 4.35 5.58 18.04
C LEU A 246 5.57 6.51 17.88
N VAL A 247 5.34 7.78 17.55
CA VAL A 247 6.38 8.82 17.44
C VAL A 247 7.11 8.97 18.78
N LYS A 248 6.36 9.09 19.88
CA LYS A 248 6.92 9.21 21.22
C LYS A 248 7.77 8.00 21.62
N ALA A 249 7.27 6.78 21.38
CA ALA A 249 8.01 5.55 21.68
C ALA A 249 9.30 5.44 20.87
N SER A 250 9.22 5.78 19.56
CA SER A 250 10.38 5.76 18.67
C SER A 250 11.48 6.72 19.13
N ARG A 251 11.10 7.96 19.49
CA ARG A 251 12.05 8.97 19.99
C ARG A 251 12.63 8.61 21.35
N SER A 252 11.86 7.90 22.20
CA SER A 252 12.36 7.37 23.48
C SER A 252 13.39 6.26 23.25
N ALA A 253 13.16 5.38 22.28
CA ALA A 253 14.08 4.29 21.94
C ALA A 253 15.36 4.79 21.24
N HIS A 254 15.19 5.73 20.30
CA HIS A 254 16.23 6.30 19.45
C HIS A 254 15.97 7.81 19.23
N PRO A 255 16.65 8.70 19.99
CA PRO A 255 16.41 10.16 19.88
C PRO A 255 16.65 10.76 18.49
N ASP A 256 17.49 10.13 17.66
CA ASP A 256 17.80 10.53 16.29
C ASP A 256 17.03 9.72 15.22
N CYS A 257 15.97 9.01 15.62
CA CYS A 257 15.12 8.23 14.71
C CYS A 257 14.48 9.10 13.64
N VAL A 258 14.47 8.58 12.42
CA VAL A 258 13.66 9.13 11.33
C VAL A 258 12.32 8.39 11.33
N ILE A 259 11.25 9.15 11.22
CA ILE A 259 9.88 8.62 11.22
C ILE A 259 9.26 8.94 9.87
N ALA A 260 8.79 7.91 9.18
CA ALA A 260 8.08 8.03 7.92
C ALA A 260 6.62 7.58 8.10
N VAL A 261 5.67 8.42 7.71
CA VAL A 261 4.27 8.06 7.56
C VAL A 261 3.98 7.90 6.08
N VAL A 262 3.45 6.73 5.71
CA VAL A 262 3.09 6.39 4.33
C VAL A 262 1.64 5.98 4.25
N SER A 263 1.09 6.02 3.05
CA SER A 263 -0.17 5.37 2.70
C SER A 263 0.00 4.64 1.37
N ASP A 264 -0.81 3.67 1.16
CA ASP A 264 -0.79 2.75 0.02
C ASP A 264 -1.64 3.24 -1.16
N HIS A 265 -2.79 3.86 -0.90
CA HIS A 265 -3.71 4.39 -1.91
C HIS A 265 -4.60 5.49 -1.36
N GLY A 266 -5.37 6.11 -2.25
CA GLY A 266 -6.45 7.00 -1.91
C GLY A 266 -7.81 6.30 -1.89
N PHE A 267 -8.91 7.09 -1.91
CA PHE A 267 -10.27 6.58 -1.76
C PHE A 267 -11.29 7.39 -2.57
N LEU A 268 -12.32 6.70 -3.07
CA LEU A 268 -13.46 7.30 -3.79
C LEU A 268 -14.79 6.76 -3.25
N PRO A 269 -15.87 7.57 -3.25
CA PRO A 269 -17.21 7.04 -3.02
C PRO A 269 -17.58 6.02 -4.10
N VAL A 270 -18.28 4.94 -3.70
CA VAL A 270 -18.80 3.91 -4.61
C VAL A 270 -20.30 3.72 -4.41
N GLN A 271 -21.03 3.38 -5.48
CA GLN A 271 -22.46 3.18 -5.47
C GLN A 271 -22.89 1.89 -6.17
N ASN A 272 -22.12 1.41 -7.15
CA ASN A 272 -22.55 0.34 -8.05
C ASN A 272 -21.50 -0.77 -8.12
N ASP A 273 -21.95 -2.00 -7.92
CA ASP A 273 -21.17 -3.20 -8.19
C ASP A 273 -21.42 -3.68 -9.62
N VAL A 274 -20.37 -4.13 -10.27
CA VAL A 274 -20.36 -4.67 -11.63
C VAL A 274 -19.88 -6.11 -11.61
N ASN A 275 -20.66 -7.02 -12.17
CA ASN A 275 -20.28 -8.41 -12.30
C ASN A 275 -19.68 -8.70 -13.69
N LEU A 276 -18.37 -8.66 -13.85
CA LEU A 276 -17.71 -9.02 -15.10
C LEU A 276 -17.74 -10.54 -15.39
N TYR A 277 -17.98 -11.40 -14.42
CA TYR A 277 -18.11 -12.83 -14.67
C TYR A 277 -19.33 -13.17 -15.54
N ALA A 278 -20.45 -12.46 -15.38
CA ALA A 278 -21.66 -12.74 -16.13
C ALA A 278 -21.46 -12.70 -17.67
N PRO A 279 -20.91 -11.65 -18.28
CA PRO A 279 -20.65 -11.64 -19.72
C PRO A 279 -19.56 -12.62 -20.16
N PHE A 280 -18.57 -12.94 -19.31
CA PHE A 280 -17.56 -13.97 -19.59
C PHE A 280 -18.18 -15.37 -19.62
N ILE A 281 -19.14 -15.67 -18.74
CA ILE A 281 -19.89 -16.91 -18.72
C ILE A 281 -20.79 -17.00 -19.99
N GLN A 282 -21.53 -15.95 -20.32
CA GLN A 282 -22.37 -15.90 -21.51
C GLN A 282 -21.56 -16.08 -22.79
N ALA A 283 -20.35 -15.55 -22.83
CA ALA A 283 -19.42 -15.76 -23.92
C ALA A 283 -18.75 -17.15 -23.93
N GLY A 284 -19.01 -18.03 -22.95
CA GLY A 284 -18.35 -19.35 -22.85
C GLY A 284 -16.86 -19.26 -22.57
N LEU A 285 -16.40 -18.17 -21.96
CA LEU A 285 -15.01 -17.98 -21.52
C LEU A 285 -14.80 -18.51 -20.09
N VAL A 286 -15.86 -18.61 -19.31
CA VAL A 286 -15.91 -19.21 -17.98
C VAL A 286 -17.10 -20.18 -17.95
N THR A 287 -16.93 -21.37 -17.38
CA THR A 287 -18.00 -22.36 -17.18
C THR A 287 -18.28 -22.50 -15.71
N LEU A 288 -19.55 -22.29 -15.33
CA LEU A 288 -20.05 -22.54 -13.98
C LEU A 288 -20.85 -23.83 -13.92
N LYS A 289 -20.69 -24.57 -12.83
CA LYS A 289 -21.60 -25.65 -12.43
C LYS A 289 -21.89 -25.51 -10.94
N ASP A 290 -23.17 -25.44 -10.58
CA ASP A 290 -23.61 -25.28 -9.19
C ASP A 290 -22.98 -24.06 -8.48
N GLY A 291 -22.80 -22.94 -9.21
CA GLY A 291 -22.19 -21.71 -8.70
C GLY A 291 -20.66 -21.73 -8.59
N VAL A 292 -20.01 -22.82 -8.98
CA VAL A 292 -18.54 -22.98 -8.92
C VAL A 292 -17.96 -22.97 -10.33
N VAL A 293 -16.83 -22.28 -10.52
CA VAL A 293 -16.08 -22.32 -11.78
C VAL A 293 -15.46 -23.70 -11.97
N THR A 294 -15.85 -24.38 -13.04
CA THR A 294 -15.34 -25.72 -13.39
C THR A 294 -14.37 -25.69 -14.56
N ASP A 295 -14.46 -24.67 -15.41
CA ASP A 295 -13.50 -24.43 -16.50
C ASP A 295 -13.45 -22.95 -16.87
N TRP A 296 -12.34 -22.48 -17.41
CA TRP A 296 -12.18 -21.12 -17.89
C TRP A 296 -11.15 -21.04 -19.01
N GLN A 297 -11.29 -20.08 -19.91
CA GLN A 297 -10.32 -19.73 -20.96
C GLN A 297 -9.77 -18.31 -20.75
N ALA A 298 -10.61 -17.42 -20.24
CA ALA A 298 -10.28 -16.09 -19.76
C ALA A 298 -11.16 -15.77 -18.56
N ALA A 299 -10.60 -15.15 -17.53
CA ALA A 299 -11.35 -14.80 -16.32
C ALA A 299 -10.96 -13.43 -15.81
N PRO A 300 -11.92 -12.65 -15.24
CA PRO A 300 -11.63 -11.43 -14.52
C PRO A 300 -11.04 -11.73 -13.15
N TRP A 301 -10.12 -10.86 -12.72
CA TRP A 301 -9.52 -10.83 -11.40
C TRP A 301 -9.90 -9.50 -10.75
N ASN A 302 -10.58 -9.55 -9.61
CA ASN A 302 -11.12 -8.37 -8.94
C ASN A 302 -10.02 -7.56 -8.25
N ASP A 303 -10.00 -6.26 -8.56
CA ASP A 303 -9.13 -5.25 -7.97
C ASP A 303 -9.93 -4.00 -7.52
N GLY A 304 -11.19 -4.17 -7.06
CA GLY A 304 -12.06 -3.08 -6.61
C GLY A 304 -12.48 -2.16 -7.76
N GLY A 305 -11.95 -0.93 -7.78
CA GLY A 305 -12.19 0.07 -8.85
C GLY A 305 -11.60 -0.28 -10.22
N SER A 306 -10.98 -1.46 -10.34
CA SER A 306 -10.52 -2.05 -11.60
C SER A 306 -10.65 -3.57 -11.59
N ALA A 307 -10.34 -4.21 -12.72
CA ALA A 307 -10.23 -5.64 -12.82
C ALA A 307 -9.16 -6.03 -13.84
N ALA A 308 -8.27 -6.94 -13.46
CA ALA A 308 -7.38 -7.57 -14.41
C ALA A 308 -8.13 -8.66 -15.18
N ILE A 309 -7.82 -8.83 -16.45
CA ILE A 309 -8.33 -9.93 -17.29
C ILE A 309 -7.17 -10.82 -17.65
N VAL A 310 -7.29 -12.09 -17.26
CA VAL A 310 -6.23 -13.09 -17.43
C VAL A 310 -6.67 -14.14 -18.46
N LEU A 311 -5.81 -14.42 -19.44
CA LEU A 311 -5.97 -15.56 -20.36
C LEU A 311 -5.28 -16.80 -19.79
N ARG A 312 -5.95 -17.97 -19.83
CA ARG A 312 -5.30 -19.23 -19.47
C ARG A 312 -4.13 -19.55 -20.42
N ASP A 313 -4.35 -19.33 -21.71
CA ASP A 313 -3.34 -19.45 -22.75
C ASP A 313 -3.20 -18.13 -23.51
N PRO A 314 -2.20 -17.32 -23.15
CA PRO A 314 -1.94 -16.04 -23.83
C PRO A 314 -1.60 -16.16 -25.32
N ALA A 315 -1.20 -17.35 -25.79
CA ALA A 315 -0.88 -17.60 -27.21
C ALA A 315 -2.14 -17.92 -28.06
N ASN A 316 -3.29 -18.19 -27.43
CA ASN A 316 -4.53 -18.50 -28.12
C ASN A 316 -5.16 -17.23 -28.74
N ALA A 317 -4.86 -17.00 -30.02
CA ALA A 317 -5.33 -15.82 -30.75
C ALA A 317 -6.86 -15.76 -30.88
N ALA A 318 -7.55 -16.90 -30.95
CA ALA A 318 -9.01 -16.95 -31.05
C ALA A 318 -9.68 -16.49 -29.74
N VAL A 319 -9.21 -16.98 -28.60
CA VAL A 319 -9.67 -16.55 -27.27
C VAL A 319 -9.35 -15.07 -27.05
N ARG A 320 -8.12 -14.65 -27.38
CA ARG A 320 -7.71 -13.25 -27.29
C ARG A 320 -8.62 -12.33 -28.10
N GLY A 321 -8.92 -12.68 -29.34
CA GLY A 321 -9.84 -11.91 -30.20
C GLY A 321 -11.25 -11.84 -29.64
N LYS A 322 -11.76 -12.95 -29.08
CA LYS A 322 -13.08 -13.03 -28.44
C LYS A 322 -13.17 -12.13 -27.20
N VAL A 323 -12.15 -12.16 -26.35
CA VAL A 323 -12.09 -11.29 -25.15
C VAL A 323 -11.99 -9.82 -25.54
N ALA A 324 -11.14 -9.46 -26.51
CA ALA A 324 -11.03 -8.09 -26.98
C ALA A 324 -12.35 -7.55 -27.51
N ALA A 325 -13.09 -8.34 -28.31
CA ALA A 325 -14.41 -7.97 -28.83
C ALA A 325 -15.44 -7.81 -27.69
N LEU A 326 -15.45 -8.73 -26.73
CA LEU A 326 -16.31 -8.64 -25.54
C LEU A 326 -16.04 -7.36 -24.75
N LEU A 327 -14.79 -7.09 -24.40
CA LEU A 327 -14.42 -5.89 -23.62
C LEU A 327 -14.79 -4.60 -24.36
N ALA A 328 -14.58 -4.56 -25.70
CA ALA A 328 -15.00 -3.42 -26.53
C ALA A 328 -16.53 -3.22 -26.57
N GLN A 329 -17.30 -4.30 -26.46
CA GLN A 329 -18.76 -4.24 -26.34
C GLN A 329 -19.16 -3.74 -24.94
N LEU A 330 -18.59 -4.30 -23.86
CA LEU A 330 -18.91 -3.93 -22.48
C LEU A 330 -18.58 -2.44 -22.21
N GLN A 331 -17.47 -1.94 -22.76
CA GLN A 331 -17.09 -0.53 -22.61
C GLN A 331 -18.13 0.44 -23.19
N LYS A 332 -18.90 0.03 -24.19
CA LYS A 332 -19.96 0.85 -24.80
C LYS A 332 -21.26 0.83 -24.00
N ASP A 333 -21.44 -0.16 -23.14
CA ASP A 333 -22.63 -0.31 -22.31
C ASP A 333 -22.44 0.46 -20.99
N PRO A 334 -23.21 1.54 -20.76
CA PRO A 334 -23.06 2.35 -19.56
C PRO A 334 -23.36 1.60 -18.26
N ALA A 335 -24.06 0.48 -18.30
CA ALA A 335 -24.36 -0.34 -17.13
C ALA A 335 -23.09 -0.93 -16.49
N TYR A 336 -22.04 -1.14 -17.28
CA TYR A 336 -20.77 -1.65 -16.77
C TYR A 336 -19.85 -0.58 -16.18
N GLY A 337 -20.15 0.71 -16.33
CA GLY A 337 -19.35 1.79 -15.77
C GLY A 337 -17.86 1.76 -16.15
N ILE A 338 -17.52 1.14 -17.29
CA ILE A 338 -16.13 1.06 -17.75
C ILE A 338 -15.70 2.41 -18.31
N ASP A 339 -14.59 2.94 -17.80
CA ASP A 339 -13.93 4.14 -18.32
C ASP A 339 -12.98 3.77 -19.45
N ARG A 340 -11.98 2.95 -19.15
CA ARG A 340 -10.96 2.49 -20.10
C ARG A 340 -10.72 1.00 -20.00
N VAL A 341 -10.32 0.42 -21.14
CA VAL A 341 -9.70 -0.90 -21.20
C VAL A 341 -8.29 -0.73 -21.74
N ILE A 342 -7.28 -1.07 -20.92
CA ILE A 342 -5.88 -1.02 -21.33
C ILE A 342 -5.38 -2.43 -21.63
N GLY A 343 -4.61 -2.57 -22.72
CA GLY A 343 -4.07 -3.86 -23.14
C GLY A 343 -2.70 -4.15 -22.55
N LYS A 344 -2.20 -5.37 -22.78
CA LYS A 344 -0.94 -5.90 -22.23
C LYS A 344 0.25 -4.94 -22.28
N ALA A 345 0.44 -4.27 -23.43
CA ALA A 345 1.59 -3.38 -23.60
C ALA A 345 1.52 -2.16 -22.66
N GLU A 346 0.33 -1.59 -22.45
CA GLU A 346 0.09 -0.48 -21.53
C GLU A 346 0.17 -0.95 -20.08
N VAL A 347 -0.41 -2.12 -19.76
CA VAL A 347 -0.28 -2.76 -18.43
C VAL A 347 1.18 -2.89 -18.02
N MET A 348 2.02 -3.43 -18.92
CA MET A 348 3.45 -3.62 -18.66
C MET A 348 4.21 -2.28 -18.54
N LYS A 349 3.85 -1.28 -19.35
CA LYS A 349 4.41 0.06 -19.29
C LYS A 349 4.11 0.76 -17.96
N ASP A 350 2.89 0.55 -17.46
CA ASP A 350 2.43 1.15 -16.20
C ASP A 350 2.84 0.31 -14.97
N GLY A 351 3.61 -0.74 -15.18
CA GLY A 351 4.17 -1.58 -14.11
C GLY A 351 3.19 -2.56 -13.49
N GLY A 352 2.06 -2.82 -14.12
CA GLY A 352 1.08 -3.81 -13.66
C GLY A 352 1.56 -5.26 -13.79
N THR A 353 0.82 -6.19 -13.18
CA THR A 353 1.18 -7.61 -13.17
C THR A 353 1.27 -8.21 -14.57
N PRO A 354 2.31 -9.02 -14.87
CA PRO A 354 2.43 -9.73 -16.15
C PRO A 354 1.38 -10.84 -16.35
N GLN A 355 0.61 -11.19 -15.34
CA GLN A 355 -0.51 -12.14 -15.47
C GLN A 355 -1.70 -11.50 -16.20
N ALA A 356 -1.91 -10.19 -16.08
CA ALA A 356 -2.99 -9.50 -16.75
C ALA A 356 -2.71 -9.33 -18.26
N ASP A 357 -3.65 -9.71 -19.10
CA ASP A 357 -3.65 -9.40 -20.53
C ASP A 357 -4.34 -8.08 -20.86
N TRP A 358 -5.29 -7.68 -20.02
CA TRP A 358 -5.91 -6.36 -19.98
C TRP A 358 -6.19 -5.93 -18.54
N PHE A 359 -6.35 -4.62 -18.34
CA PHE A 359 -7.05 -4.07 -17.20
C PHE A 359 -8.30 -3.33 -17.66
N VAL A 360 -9.41 -3.59 -16.98
CA VAL A 360 -10.66 -2.82 -17.05
C VAL A 360 -10.62 -1.81 -15.93
N LEU A 361 -10.60 -0.52 -16.26
CA LEU A 361 -10.61 0.60 -15.31
C LEU A 361 -12.03 1.15 -15.25
N PHE A 362 -12.62 1.19 -14.05
CA PHE A 362 -13.98 1.66 -13.87
C PHE A 362 -14.06 3.18 -13.69
N LYS A 363 -15.20 3.74 -14.05
CA LYS A 363 -15.57 5.12 -13.69
C LYS A 363 -15.75 5.25 -12.19
N LYS A 364 -15.56 6.47 -11.69
CA LYS A 364 -15.89 6.79 -10.29
C LYS A 364 -17.32 6.33 -9.96
N GLY A 365 -17.48 5.71 -8.81
CA GLY A 365 -18.75 5.17 -8.35
C GLY A 365 -19.08 3.73 -8.78
N TYR A 366 -18.20 3.07 -9.52
CA TYR A 366 -18.33 1.68 -9.93
C TYR A 366 -17.15 0.84 -9.40
N GLU A 367 -17.44 -0.38 -8.99
CA GLU A 367 -16.44 -1.38 -8.62
C GLU A 367 -16.81 -2.76 -9.14
N MET A 368 -15.85 -3.69 -9.16
CA MET A 368 -16.14 -5.07 -9.52
C MET A 368 -16.72 -5.84 -8.32
N GLY A 369 -17.88 -6.46 -8.47
CA GLY A 369 -18.45 -7.42 -7.51
C GLY A 369 -17.61 -8.70 -7.43
N LEU A 370 -17.62 -9.34 -6.24
CA LEU A 370 -16.73 -10.48 -5.92
C LEU A 370 -17.25 -11.83 -6.38
N LYS A 371 -18.58 -12.02 -6.57
CA LYS A 371 -19.18 -13.33 -6.78
C LYS A 371 -19.59 -13.59 -8.23
N PRO A 372 -19.16 -14.71 -8.85
CA PRO A 372 -19.47 -15.03 -10.24
C PRO A 372 -20.98 -15.12 -10.57
N GLY A 373 -21.83 -15.43 -9.59
CA GLY A 373 -23.29 -15.62 -9.79
C GLY A 373 -24.14 -14.39 -9.49
N ASP A 374 -23.56 -13.29 -9.06
CA ASP A 374 -24.35 -12.11 -8.67
C ASP A 374 -25.04 -11.44 -9.89
N PRO A 375 -26.26 -10.89 -9.72
CA PRO A 375 -26.95 -10.15 -10.79
C PRO A 375 -26.20 -8.85 -11.15
N MET A 376 -26.58 -8.26 -12.31
CA MET A 376 -25.97 -7.03 -12.84
C MET A 376 -27.03 -5.99 -13.22
N PRO A 377 -26.76 -4.70 -13.01
CA PRO A 377 -25.96 -4.09 -11.96
C PRO A 377 -26.72 -4.11 -10.63
N PHE A 378 -26.02 -3.95 -9.50
CA PHE A 378 -26.65 -3.87 -8.18
C PHE A 378 -25.98 -2.81 -7.31
N PRO A 379 -26.68 -2.25 -6.29
CA PRO A 379 -26.08 -1.29 -5.39
C PRO A 379 -24.90 -1.90 -4.62
N SER A 380 -23.77 -1.19 -4.57
CA SER A 380 -22.64 -1.66 -3.77
C SER A 380 -23.01 -1.72 -2.29
N HIS A 381 -22.51 -2.75 -1.61
CA HIS A 381 -22.57 -2.85 -0.15
C HIS A 381 -21.52 -1.95 0.52
N TYR A 382 -20.46 -1.58 -0.19
CA TYR A 382 -19.51 -0.57 0.24
C TYR A 382 -20.01 0.85 -0.05
N ARG A 383 -19.45 1.82 0.67
CA ARG A 383 -19.70 3.26 0.47
C ARG A 383 -18.49 3.99 -0.09
N GLY A 384 -17.34 3.37 -0.02
CA GLY A 384 -16.09 3.83 -0.60
C GLY A 384 -15.25 2.68 -1.11
N MET A 385 -14.40 2.95 -2.10
CA MET A 385 -13.55 1.96 -2.74
C MET A 385 -12.27 2.61 -3.27
N HIS A 386 -11.24 1.79 -3.39
CA HIS A 386 -9.96 2.06 -4.03
C HIS A 386 -9.72 1.08 -5.20
N GLY A 387 -8.51 0.95 -5.71
CA GLY A 387 -8.20 0.06 -6.84
C GLY A 387 -8.45 0.67 -8.21
N TYR A 388 -8.73 1.98 -8.29
CA TYR A 388 -8.94 2.70 -9.55
C TYR A 388 -7.61 3.04 -10.25
N ASP A 389 -7.74 3.69 -11.43
CA ASP A 389 -6.61 4.19 -12.19
C ASP A 389 -5.67 5.05 -11.31
N PRO A 390 -4.37 4.71 -11.19
CA PRO A 390 -3.42 5.49 -10.39
C PRO A 390 -3.21 6.92 -10.91
N ALA A 391 -3.70 7.25 -12.11
CA ALA A 391 -3.70 8.62 -12.63
C ALA A 391 -4.73 9.53 -11.96
N LEU A 392 -5.77 8.98 -11.32
CA LEU A 392 -6.79 9.76 -10.62
C LEU A 392 -6.19 10.46 -9.40
N ALA A 393 -6.54 11.73 -9.22
CA ALA A 393 -6.09 12.52 -8.07
C ALA A 393 -6.54 11.92 -6.74
N GLU A 394 -7.73 11.35 -6.70
CA GLU A 394 -8.29 10.72 -5.50
C GLU A 394 -7.61 9.40 -5.12
N MET A 395 -6.83 8.78 -6.04
CA MET A 395 -6.03 7.59 -5.76
C MET A 395 -4.62 7.92 -5.26
N ARG A 396 -4.27 9.21 -5.19
CA ARG A 396 -3.00 9.65 -4.60
C ARG A 396 -2.95 9.30 -3.12
N SER A 397 -1.79 8.86 -2.68
CA SER A 397 -1.51 8.52 -1.29
C SER A 397 -0.54 9.51 -0.64
N THR A 398 -0.28 9.33 0.65
CA THR A 398 0.47 10.27 1.50
C THR A 398 1.89 9.78 1.75
N PHE A 399 2.84 10.72 1.77
CA PHE A 399 4.19 10.52 2.29
C PHE A 399 4.62 11.71 3.14
N LEU A 400 4.91 11.45 4.41
CA LEU A 400 5.46 12.41 5.36
C LEU A 400 6.72 11.80 5.96
N ILE A 401 7.74 12.61 6.24
CA ILE A 401 8.99 12.13 6.85
C ILE A 401 9.59 13.20 7.74
N GLU A 402 10.06 12.84 8.92
CA GLU A 402 10.75 13.75 9.84
C GLU A 402 11.92 13.07 10.54
N GLY A 403 12.85 13.83 11.03
CA GLY A 403 13.97 13.35 11.85
C GLY A 403 15.32 13.74 11.30
N LYS A 404 16.37 12.99 11.70
CA LYS A 404 17.75 13.32 11.37
C LYS A 404 18.00 13.39 9.87
N GLY A 405 18.51 14.53 9.40
CA GLY A 405 18.87 14.75 8.00
C GLY A 405 17.70 15.16 7.11
N VAL A 406 16.47 15.22 7.63
CA VAL A 406 15.31 15.70 6.90
C VAL A 406 15.16 17.21 7.07
N GLN A 407 15.06 17.94 5.96
CA GLN A 407 14.87 19.38 5.98
C GLN A 407 13.42 19.72 6.38
N ALA A 408 13.26 20.44 7.50
CA ALA A 408 11.97 20.92 7.99
C ALA A 408 11.27 21.84 6.97
N GLY A 409 9.96 21.63 6.80
CA GLY A 409 9.11 22.39 5.87
C GLY A 409 9.38 22.11 4.39
N LYS A 410 10.13 21.04 4.05
CA LYS A 410 10.43 20.69 2.65
C LYS A 410 9.20 20.02 2.02
N ASP A 411 8.77 20.54 0.89
CA ASP A 411 7.83 19.89 -0.02
C ASP A 411 8.59 19.21 -1.16
N PHE A 412 8.32 17.92 -1.40
CA PHE A 412 8.88 17.13 -2.48
C PHE A 412 8.07 17.25 -3.79
N GLY A 413 6.88 17.88 -3.74
CA GLY A 413 5.93 17.92 -4.86
C GLY A 413 5.23 16.58 -5.12
N ASP A 414 4.85 16.33 -6.37
CA ASP A 414 4.26 15.06 -6.82
C ASP A 414 5.37 14.03 -7.04
N ILE A 415 5.35 12.93 -6.25
CA ILE A 415 6.37 11.88 -6.28
C ILE A 415 5.79 10.55 -6.75
N ASP A 416 6.65 9.62 -7.14
CA ASP A 416 6.27 8.23 -7.41
C ASP A 416 6.43 7.39 -6.13
N MET A 417 5.49 6.49 -5.86
CA MET A 417 5.55 5.60 -4.69
C MET A 417 6.86 4.80 -4.63
N ARG A 418 7.44 4.47 -5.79
CA ARG A 418 8.73 3.76 -5.91
C ARG A 418 9.92 4.55 -5.38
N ASP A 419 9.80 5.87 -5.17
CA ASP A 419 10.84 6.73 -4.59
C ASP A 419 10.97 6.56 -3.07
N ILE A 420 9.94 6.02 -2.41
CA ILE A 420 9.89 5.91 -0.94
C ILE A 420 10.90 4.86 -0.43
N ALA A 421 10.90 3.64 -0.96
CA ALA A 421 11.83 2.60 -0.50
C ALA A 421 13.31 3.01 -0.64
N PRO A 422 13.80 3.55 -1.78
CA PRO A 422 15.18 4.04 -1.86
C PRO A 422 15.47 5.23 -0.94
N THR A 423 14.46 6.06 -0.60
CA THR A 423 14.59 7.13 0.41
C THR A 423 14.82 6.53 1.80
N ILE A 424 14.04 5.53 2.19
CA ILE A 424 14.20 4.83 3.47
C ILE A 424 15.53 4.06 3.51
N ALA A 425 15.90 3.37 2.42
CA ALA A 425 17.18 2.69 2.30
C ALA A 425 18.37 3.65 2.48
N HIS A 426 18.28 4.86 1.89
CA HIS A 426 19.28 5.90 2.08
C HIS A 426 19.44 6.32 3.55
N VAL A 427 18.33 6.54 4.27
CA VAL A 427 18.33 6.88 5.71
C VAL A 427 18.92 5.74 6.54
N LEU A 428 18.57 4.49 6.25
CA LEU A 428 19.11 3.31 6.93
C LEU A 428 20.61 3.06 6.61
N GLY A 429 21.16 3.71 5.58
CA GLY A 429 22.51 3.45 5.10
C GLY A 429 22.65 2.11 4.39
N VAL A 430 21.56 1.54 3.85
CA VAL A 430 21.54 0.27 3.12
C VAL A 430 21.34 0.49 1.63
N LYS A 431 21.57 -0.55 0.81
CA LYS A 431 21.41 -0.49 -0.66
C LYS A 431 20.19 -1.27 -1.10
N LEU A 432 19.43 -0.69 -2.02
CA LEU A 432 18.30 -1.32 -2.69
C LEU A 432 18.51 -1.24 -4.22
N PRO A 433 19.48 -1.96 -4.78
CA PRO A 433 19.98 -1.72 -6.15
C PRO A 433 18.93 -2.02 -7.25
N GLN A 434 17.90 -2.80 -6.94
CA GLN A 434 16.82 -3.11 -7.88
C GLN A 434 15.72 -2.03 -7.93
N ALA A 435 15.71 -1.06 -7.00
CA ALA A 435 14.68 -0.02 -6.96
C ALA A 435 14.60 0.73 -8.30
N GLU A 436 13.37 1.00 -8.76
CA GLU A 436 13.09 1.79 -9.97
C GLU A 436 13.04 3.29 -9.65
N GLY A 437 12.69 3.62 -8.42
CA GLY A 437 12.66 4.98 -7.92
C GLY A 437 14.04 5.49 -7.47
N LYS A 438 14.06 6.69 -6.94
CA LYS A 438 15.26 7.38 -6.44
C LYS A 438 15.03 7.95 -5.03
N SER A 439 16.11 8.14 -4.26
CA SER A 439 16.00 8.84 -2.97
C SER A 439 15.54 10.29 -3.18
N LEU A 440 14.61 10.74 -2.35
CA LEU A 440 14.14 12.12 -2.25
C LEU A 440 15.05 12.97 -1.36
N LEU A 441 15.91 12.32 -0.59
CA LEU A 441 16.91 12.95 0.27
C LEU A 441 18.28 12.95 -0.40
N PRO A 442 19.11 14.01 -0.17
CA PRO A 442 20.39 14.19 -0.81
C PRO A 442 21.46 13.19 -0.38
#